data_c39ca16f6049f954d7f8066851b0c3a5
#
_entry.id   c39ca16f6049f954d7f8066851b0c3a5
#
_cell.length_a   1.000
_cell.length_b   1.000
_cell.length_c   1.000
_cell.angle_alpha   90.00
_cell.angle_beta   90.00
_cell.angle_gamma   90.00
#
_symmetry.space_group_name_H-M   'P 1'
#
loop_
_entity.id
_entity.type
_entity.pdbx_description
1 polymer ?
#
loop_
_entity_poly.entity_id
_entity_poly.type
_entity_poly.pdbx_seq_one_letter_code
_entity_poly.pdbx_strand_id
1 'polypeptide(L)'
;MKHLRRVWGLLWALPCSVVGMVLATVPLLAGGQARWSAGALEVTYRETESGCGRLANGLAFRGIVFGHVILAVTRDELLRMGPHERIHVQQYERWGALFFFAYGASSLWQLLQGRSAYWDNHFEVQARALSSHIHR
;
A
#
# COMPACT_ATOMS: atom_id res chain seq x y z
N MET A 1 1.67 26.46 -6.03
CA MET A 1 2.21 25.31 -6.77
C MET A 1 2.13 23.97 -6.02
N LYS A 2 2.41 23.89 -4.70
CA LYS A 2 2.32 22.63 -3.93
C LYS A 2 0.88 22.07 -3.86
N HIS A 3 -0.13 22.90 -3.68
CA HIS A 3 -1.53 22.48 -3.65
C HIS A 3 -2.01 21.90 -4.98
N LEU A 4 -1.63 22.52 -6.10
CA LEU A 4 -2.00 22.05 -7.45
C LEU A 4 -1.41 20.66 -7.75
N ARG A 5 -0.14 20.43 -7.38
CA ARG A 5 0.51 19.12 -7.52
C ARG A 5 -0.19 18.05 -6.67
N ARG A 6 -0.62 18.40 -5.45
CA ARG A 6 -1.33 17.49 -4.55
C ARG A 6 -2.72 17.12 -5.11
N VAL A 7 -3.48 18.10 -5.59
CA VAL A 7 -4.78 17.88 -6.23
C VAL A 7 -4.62 17.00 -7.47
N TRP A 8 -3.60 17.27 -8.29
CA TRP A 8 -3.31 16.46 -9.47
C TRP A 8 -2.97 15.01 -9.10
N GLY A 9 -2.11 14.78 -8.11
CA GLY A 9 -1.78 13.44 -7.62
C GLY A 9 -2.99 12.66 -7.12
N LEU A 10 -3.88 13.34 -6.38
CA LEU A 10 -5.15 12.77 -5.90
C LEU A 10 -6.04 12.33 -7.07
N LEU A 11 -6.26 13.21 -8.04
CA LEU A 11 -7.08 12.92 -9.22
C LEU A 11 -6.46 11.81 -10.09
N TRP A 12 -5.14 11.83 -10.23
CA TRP A 12 -4.41 10.88 -11.06
C TRP A 12 -4.41 9.46 -10.46
N ALA A 13 -4.34 9.35 -9.14
CA ALA A 13 -4.42 8.08 -8.42
C ALA A 13 -5.87 7.65 -8.09
N LEU A 14 -6.87 8.48 -8.42
CA LEU A 14 -8.27 8.25 -8.05
C LEU A 14 -8.81 6.87 -8.49
N PRO A 15 -8.58 6.38 -9.71
CA PRO A 15 -9.10 5.06 -10.10
C PRO A 15 -8.61 3.95 -9.17
N CYS A 16 -7.33 3.97 -8.79
CA CYS A 16 -6.77 3.01 -7.87
C CYS A 16 -7.29 3.20 -6.44
N SER A 17 -7.49 4.45 -6.00
CA SER A 17 -8.09 4.76 -4.70
C SER A 17 -9.53 4.25 -4.59
N VAL A 18 -10.32 4.32 -5.67
CA VAL A 18 -11.67 3.75 -5.72
C VAL A 18 -11.63 2.23 -5.55
N VAL A 19 -10.73 1.54 -6.24
CA VAL A 19 -10.51 0.09 -6.04
C VAL A 19 -10.15 -0.21 -4.58
N GLY A 20 -9.24 0.56 -4.00
CA GLY A 20 -8.85 0.44 -2.59
C GLY A 20 -10.02 0.64 -1.64
N MET A 21 -10.88 1.63 -1.88
CA MET A 21 -12.09 1.86 -1.08
C MET A 21 -13.09 0.71 -1.18
N VAL A 22 -13.29 0.16 -2.36
CA VAL A 22 -14.15 -1.02 -2.55
C VAL A 22 -13.60 -2.21 -1.77
N LEU A 23 -12.30 -2.47 -1.84
CA LEU A 23 -11.66 -3.55 -1.09
C LEU A 23 -11.70 -3.29 0.43
N ALA A 24 -11.63 -2.03 0.86
CA ALA A 24 -11.72 -1.63 2.27
C ALA A 24 -13.09 -1.94 2.90
N THR A 25 -14.14 -2.08 2.10
CA THR A 25 -15.46 -2.45 2.62
C THR A 25 -15.45 -3.81 3.30
N VAL A 26 -14.65 -4.76 2.84
CA VAL A 26 -14.56 -6.11 3.41
C VAL A 26 -14.06 -6.09 4.87
N PRO A 27 -12.89 -5.53 5.20
CA PRO A 27 -12.46 -5.43 6.58
C PRO A 27 -13.38 -4.56 7.43
N LEU A 28 -13.94 -3.47 6.89
CA LEU A 28 -14.84 -2.60 7.63
C LEU A 28 -16.16 -3.28 8.02
N LEU A 29 -16.77 -4.06 7.10
CA LEU A 29 -17.96 -4.86 7.40
C LEU A 29 -17.68 -5.98 8.40
N ALA A 30 -16.44 -6.43 8.49
CA ALA A 30 -16.00 -7.43 9.47
C ALA A 30 -15.60 -6.82 10.83
N GLY A 31 -15.86 -5.53 11.06
CA GLY A 31 -15.56 -4.84 12.32
C GLY A 31 -14.17 -4.19 12.36
N GLY A 32 -13.53 -4.04 11.23
CA GLY A 32 -12.27 -3.31 11.10
C GLY A 32 -12.43 -1.81 11.31
N GLN A 33 -11.32 -1.11 11.32
CA GLN A 33 -11.26 0.34 11.56
C GLN A 33 -10.66 1.09 10.40
N ALA A 34 -11.17 2.29 10.14
CA ALA A 34 -10.64 3.23 9.17
C ALA A 34 -10.14 4.49 9.86
N ARG A 35 -8.99 4.99 9.44
CA ARG A 35 -8.39 6.23 9.92
C ARG A 35 -7.75 6.99 8.78
N TRP A 36 -7.99 8.29 8.72
CA TRP A 36 -7.27 9.17 7.81
C TRP A 36 -5.95 9.64 8.44
N SER A 37 -4.84 9.37 7.78
CA SER A 37 -3.52 9.70 8.30
C SER A 37 -2.56 10.08 7.17
N ALA A 38 -1.91 11.23 7.31
CA ALA A 38 -0.88 11.74 6.39
C ALA A 38 -1.25 11.67 4.90
N GLY A 39 -2.52 11.93 4.57
CA GLY A 39 -3.01 11.97 3.18
C GLY A 39 -3.42 10.61 2.60
N ALA A 40 -3.51 9.57 3.42
CA ALA A 40 -4.02 8.26 3.02
C ALA A 40 -5.11 7.76 4.00
N LEU A 41 -6.02 6.95 3.48
CA LEU A 41 -6.99 6.21 4.28
C LEU A 41 -6.37 4.88 4.71
N GLU A 42 -6.09 4.76 5.99
CA GLU A 42 -5.58 3.54 6.60
C GLU A 42 -6.75 2.69 7.10
N VAL A 43 -6.86 1.47 6.61
CA VAL A 43 -7.91 0.52 7.01
C VAL A 43 -7.26 -0.74 7.55
N THR A 44 -7.66 -1.13 8.76
CA THR A 44 -7.18 -2.34 9.43
C THR A 44 -8.34 -3.30 9.68
N TYR A 45 -8.07 -4.58 9.55
CA TYR A 45 -9.04 -5.62 9.85
C TYR A 45 -9.22 -5.80 11.37
N ARG A 46 -8.13 -5.65 12.15
CA ARG A 46 -8.13 -5.74 13.63
C ARG A 46 -7.10 -4.81 14.25
N GLU A 47 -7.25 -4.51 15.53
CA GLU A 47 -6.31 -3.65 16.25
C GLU A 47 -5.01 -4.37 16.63
N THR A 48 -5.08 -5.65 16.98
CA THR A 48 -3.93 -6.42 17.49
C THR A 48 -3.80 -7.79 16.85
N GLU A 49 -2.58 -8.33 16.88
CA GLU A 49 -2.29 -9.69 16.38
C GLU A 49 -2.97 -10.79 17.20
N SER A 50 -3.32 -10.52 18.45
CA SER A 50 -3.88 -11.52 19.40
C SER A 50 -5.23 -12.13 18.98
N GLY A 51 -5.83 -11.70 17.91
CA GLY A 51 -7.06 -12.28 17.39
C GLY A 51 -6.98 -12.59 15.89
N CYS A 52 -5.83 -12.45 15.30
CA CYS A 52 -5.60 -12.68 13.87
C CYS A 52 -5.41 -14.20 13.63
N GLY A 53 -6.50 -14.95 13.73
CA GLY A 53 -6.52 -16.37 13.42
C GLY A 53 -6.15 -16.67 11.96
N ARG A 54 -6.44 -17.89 11.54
CA ARG A 54 -6.06 -18.51 10.24
C ARG A 54 -6.17 -17.64 8.99
N LEU A 55 -7.03 -16.61 8.94
CA LEU A 55 -7.16 -15.73 7.77
C LEU A 55 -5.93 -14.86 7.56
N ALA A 56 -5.32 -14.33 8.62
CA ALA A 56 -4.14 -13.49 8.50
C ALA A 56 -2.88 -14.29 8.12
N ASN A 57 -2.79 -15.52 8.60
CA ASN A 57 -1.69 -16.43 8.27
C ASN A 57 -1.79 -16.98 6.83
N GLY A 58 -2.96 -16.90 6.20
CA GLY A 58 -3.19 -17.29 4.80
C GLY A 58 -2.97 -16.17 3.80
N LEU A 59 -2.87 -14.90 4.22
CA LEU A 59 -2.59 -13.80 3.33
C LEU A 59 -1.09 -13.70 3.05
N ALA A 60 -0.74 -13.75 1.77
CA ALA A 60 0.65 -13.64 1.32
C ALA A 60 1.27 -12.25 1.57
N PHE A 61 0.45 -11.27 1.99
CA PHE A 61 0.86 -9.90 2.30
C PHE A 61 0.17 -9.42 3.57
N ARG A 62 0.87 -8.64 4.36
CA ARG A 62 0.36 -8.05 5.60
C ARG A 62 -0.14 -6.62 5.44
N GLY A 63 0.20 -5.98 4.34
CA GLY A 63 -0.29 -4.68 3.91
C GLY A 63 -0.30 -4.58 2.39
N ILE A 64 -1.20 -3.78 1.86
CA ILE A 64 -1.29 -3.49 0.43
C ILE A 64 -1.84 -2.08 0.22
N VAL A 65 -1.36 -1.40 -0.81
CA VAL A 65 -1.77 -0.03 -1.16
C VAL A 65 -2.48 -0.01 -2.50
N PHE A 66 -3.60 0.69 -2.55
CA PHE A 66 -4.29 1.06 -3.78
C PHE A 66 -4.56 2.57 -3.79
N GLY A 67 -3.77 3.30 -4.57
CA GLY A 67 -3.84 4.76 -4.61
C GLY A 67 -3.56 5.38 -3.23
N HIS A 68 -4.57 5.99 -2.62
CA HIS A 68 -4.51 6.60 -1.29
C HIS A 68 -5.14 5.75 -0.19
N VAL A 69 -5.38 4.46 -0.46
CA VAL A 69 -5.92 3.51 0.52
C VAL A 69 -4.86 2.48 0.90
N ILE A 70 -4.54 2.40 2.17
CA ILE A 70 -3.62 1.43 2.77
C ILE A 70 -4.46 0.41 3.54
N LEU A 71 -4.41 -0.84 3.11
CA LEU A 71 -5.06 -1.95 3.79
C LEU A 71 -4.01 -2.74 4.57
N ALA A 72 -4.19 -2.90 5.86
CA ALA A 72 -3.32 -3.71 6.70
C ALA A 72 -4.13 -4.72 7.53
N VAL A 73 -3.51 -5.84 7.87
CA VAL A 73 -4.17 -6.87 8.67
C VAL A 73 -4.41 -6.38 10.08
N THR A 74 -3.41 -5.78 10.71
CA THR A 74 -3.51 -5.25 12.06
C THR A 74 -2.95 -3.83 12.16
N ARG A 75 -3.29 -3.14 13.24
CA ARG A 75 -2.74 -1.83 13.57
C ARG A 75 -1.23 -1.89 13.79
N ASP A 76 -0.74 -2.93 14.41
CA ASP A 76 0.68 -3.12 14.68
C ASP A 76 1.48 -3.29 13.38
N GLU A 77 0.94 -4.05 12.43
CA GLU A 77 1.52 -4.16 11.08
C GLU A 77 1.55 -2.80 10.37
N LEU A 78 0.45 -2.05 10.45
CA LEU A 78 0.38 -0.72 9.87
C LEU A 78 1.42 0.23 10.46
N LEU A 79 1.66 0.18 11.77
CA LEU A 79 2.70 1.00 12.42
C LEU A 79 4.11 0.61 11.98
N ARG A 80 4.37 -0.69 11.82
CA ARG A 80 5.69 -1.18 11.33
C ARG A 80 5.94 -0.85 9.88
N MET A 81 4.94 -1.04 9.01
CA MET A 81 5.07 -0.94 7.56
C MET A 81 4.64 0.43 7.02
N GLY A 82 4.01 1.27 7.83
CA GLY A 82 3.43 2.54 7.42
C GLY A 82 4.37 3.45 6.64
N PRO A 83 5.63 3.66 7.05
CA PRO A 83 6.59 4.44 6.28
C PRO A 83 6.84 3.87 4.87
N HIS A 84 6.95 2.55 4.74
CA HIS A 84 7.11 1.84 3.47
C HIS A 84 5.86 1.99 2.59
N GLU A 85 4.68 1.73 3.15
CA GLU A 85 3.41 1.81 2.42
C GLU A 85 3.11 3.24 1.92
N ARG A 86 3.56 4.27 2.65
CA ARG A 86 3.42 5.66 2.20
C ARG A 86 4.29 6.00 0.99
N ILE A 87 5.40 5.31 0.78
CA ILE A 87 6.16 5.47 -0.46
C ILE A 87 5.35 4.93 -1.65
N HIS A 88 4.62 3.83 -1.48
CA HIS A 88 3.72 3.33 -2.51
C HIS A 88 2.59 4.33 -2.82
N VAL A 89 2.02 5.01 -1.83
CA VAL A 89 1.07 6.10 -2.06
C VAL A 89 1.69 7.20 -2.95
N GLN A 90 2.93 7.61 -2.67
CA GLN A 90 3.64 8.60 -3.49
C GLN A 90 3.94 8.09 -4.91
N GLN A 91 4.21 6.79 -5.05
CA GLN A 91 4.38 6.17 -6.37
C GLN A 91 3.06 6.20 -7.16
N TYR A 92 1.91 5.95 -6.53
CA TYR A 92 0.60 6.13 -7.15
C TYR A 92 0.32 7.60 -7.52
N GLU A 93 0.69 8.57 -6.68
CA GLU A 93 0.56 10.00 -7.00
C GLU A 93 1.40 10.38 -8.22
N ARG A 94 2.53 9.73 -8.43
CA ARG A 94 3.43 9.99 -9.55
C ARG A 94 3.00 9.27 -10.83
N TRP A 95 2.61 8.00 -10.72
CA TRP A 95 2.32 7.12 -11.85
C TRP A 95 0.83 6.95 -12.13
N GLY A 96 -0.03 7.27 -11.17
CA GLY A 96 -1.47 7.03 -11.25
C GLY A 96 -1.82 5.57 -11.46
N ALA A 97 -2.83 5.31 -12.28
CA ALA A 97 -3.23 3.95 -12.63
C ALA A 97 -2.14 3.15 -13.36
N LEU A 98 -1.21 3.84 -14.04
CA LEU A 98 -0.06 3.20 -14.70
C LEU A 98 0.88 2.50 -13.70
N PHE A 99 0.89 2.92 -12.43
CA PHE A 99 1.69 2.27 -11.40
C PHE A 99 1.39 0.78 -11.29
N PHE A 100 0.13 0.40 -11.37
CA PHE A 100 -0.28 -0.99 -11.29
C PHE A 100 0.35 -1.85 -12.40
N PHE A 101 0.34 -1.34 -13.63
CA PHE A 101 0.96 -2.02 -14.77
C PHE A 101 2.49 -2.00 -14.69
N ALA A 102 3.07 -0.88 -14.28
CA ALA A 102 4.52 -0.75 -14.13
C ALA A 102 5.07 -1.67 -13.03
N TYR A 103 4.35 -1.77 -11.90
CA TYR A 103 4.69 -2.71 -10.82
C TYR A 103 4.62 -4.15 -11.30
N GLY A 104 3.54 -4.55 -11.98
CA GLY A 104 3.39 -5.89 -12.54
C GLY A 104 4.47 -6.23 -13.59
N ALA A 105 4.79 -5.29 -14.48
CA ALA A 105 5.85 -5.45 -15.47
C ALA A 105 7.23 -5.61 -14.80
N SER A 106 7.52 -4.84 -13.76
CA SER A 106 8.76 -4.99 -12.98
C SER A 106 8.84 -6.35 -12.30
N SER A 107 7.75 -6.83 -11.69
CA SER A 107 7.68 -8.16 -11.07
C SER A 107 7.93 -9.27 -12.10
N LEU A 108 7.25 -9.20 -13.25
CA LEU A 108 7.43 -10.17 -14.33
C LEU A 108 8.86 -10.17 -14.86
N TRP A 109 9.47 -9.00 -15.03
CA TRP A 109 10.85 -8.87 -15.47
C TRP A 109 11.83 -9.55 -14.51
N GLN A 110 11.63 -9.40 -13.20
CA GLN A 110 12.46 -10.08 -12.20
C GLN A 110 12.28 -11.59 -12.25
N LEU A 111 11.04 -12.08 -12.40
CA LEU A 111 10.76 -13.51 -12.53
C LEU A 111 11.45 -14.12 -13.77
N LEU A 112 11.41 -13.44 -14.93
CA LEU A 112 12.08 -13.88 -16.15
C LEU A 112 13.61 -13.97 -16.00
N GLN A 113 14.18 -13.23 -15.05
CA GLN A 113 15.61 -13.29 -14.70
C GLN A 113 15.93 -14.28 -13.56
N GLY A 114 14.94 -15.06 -13.11
CA GLY A 114 15.12 -15.97 -11.98
C GLY A 114 15.25 -15.28 -10.61
N ARG A 115 14.80 -14.03 -10.52
CA ARG A 115 14.82 -13.21 -9.28
C ARG A 115 13.45 -13.19 -8.61
N SER A 116 13.39 -12.64 -7.40
CA SER A 116 12.14 -12.51 -6.67
C SER A 116 11.25 -11.44 -7.29
N ALA A 117 9.98 -11.77 -7.57
CA ALA A 117 8.97 -10.86 -8.08
C ALA A 117 8.69 -9.69 -7.12
N TYR A 118 8.86 -9.90 -5.83
CA TYR A 118 8.63 -8.91 -4.77
C TYR A 118 9.93 -8.25 -4.32
N TRP A 119 10.89 -9.03 -3.80
CA TRP A 119 12.11 -8.47 -3.20
C TRP A 119 12.98 -7.70 -4.18
N ASP A 120 13.02 -8.10 -5.45
CA ASP A 120 13.81 -7.48 -6.51
C ASP A 120 12.98 -6.54 -7.39
N ASN A 121 11.67 -6.37 -7.12
CA ASN A 121 10.83 -5.41 -7.83
C ASN A 121 11.39 -4.00 -7.63
N HIS A 122 11.53 -3.25 -8.71
CA HIS A 122 12.09 -1.88 -8.71
C HIS A 122 11.40 -0.97 -7.72
N PHE A 123 10.08 -1.01 -7.66
CA PHE A 123 9.28 -0.13 -6.77
C PHE A 123 9.40 -0.53 -5.30
N GLU A 124 9.56 -1.82 -5.02
CA GLU A 124 9.81 -2.34 -3.67
C GLU A 124 11.21 -1.99 -3.17
N VAL A 125 12.21 -2.12 -4.04
CA VAL A 125 13.59 -1.69 -3.74
C VAL A 125 13.62 -0.19 -3.44
N GLN A 126 12.95 0.63 -4.25
CA GLN A 126 12.83 2.06 -4.03
C GLN A 126 12.09 2.38 -2.72
N ALA A 127 10.98 1.71 -2.44
CA ALA A 127 10.20 1.93 -1.22
C ALA A 127 11.02 1.60 0.04
N ARG A 128 11.76 0.50 0.04
CA ARG A 128 12.66 0.13 1.16
C ARG A 128 13.78 1.14 1.36
N ALA A 129 14.42 1.59 0.27
CA ALA A 129 15.49 2.57 0.34
C ALA A 129 15.01 3.91 0.92
N LEU A 130 13.86 4.41 0.46
CA LEU A 130 13.32 5.69 0.93
C LEU A 130 12.76 5.62 2.35
N SER A 131 12.10 4.52 2.72
CA SER A 131 11.56 4.36 4.07
C SER A 131 12.63 4.21 5.14
N SER A 132 13.80 3.64 4.81
CA SER A 132 14.93 3.51 5.75
C SER A 132 15.53 4.87 6.16
N HIS A 133 15.38 5.91 5.34
CA HIS A 133 15.84 7.25 5.66
C HIS A 133 14.90 8.03 6.60
N ILE A 134 13.67 7.58 6.78
CA ILE A 134 12.68 8.24 7.65
C ILE A 134 12.92 7.85 9.13
N HIS A 135 13.61 6.75 9.38
CA HIS A 135 13.94 6.26 10.73
C HIS A 135 15.29 6.71 11.28
N ARG A 136 16.00 7.57 10.57
CA ARG A 136 17.24 8.23 11.05
C ARG A 136 16.97 9.69 11.38
#